data_285dbd2739796a2c27a948f16e9eca7b
#
_entry.id   285dbd2739796a2c27a948f16e9eca7b
#
_cell.length_a   1.000
_cell.length_b   1.000
_cell.length_c   1.000
_cell.angle_alpha   90.00
_cell.angle_beta   90.00
_cell.angle_gamma   90.00
#
_symmetry.space_group_name_H-M   'P 1'
#
loop_
_entity.id
_entity.type
_entity.pdbx_description
1 polymer ?
#
loop_
_entity_poly.entity_id
_entity_poly.type
_entity_poly.pdbx_seq_one_letter_code
_entity_poly.pdbx_strand_id
1 'polypeptide(L)'
;MKKITKAILTGAVIAGMFMAGGCGNSSSGSSSPKTNESALMQKIKSSGKLTVGTASGFPPYEFLDTSASDGKKIDGIDIKLAEAVAKKLGVKLEIQDMTFQSLLSSLTTGKVDIAVSAINPTEERKKTVDFSDSYLEGKQTLLVRKEDAGKYKALSDFDEKRIGVQKSTIQEKLANE
;
A
#
# COMPACT_ATOMS: atom_id res chain seq x y z
N MET A 1 -20.61 30.65 43.67
CA MET A 1 -19.90 31.01 44.92
C MET A 1 -19.31 29.72 45.56
N LYS A 2 -18.07 29.70 45.85
CA LYS A 2 -17.12 28.86 46.62
C LYS A 2 -15.96 28.49 45.69
N LYS A 3 -14.89 29.22 45.57
CA LYS A 3 -13.73 29.56 46.41
C LYS A 3 -12.93 28.31 46.81
N ILE A 4 -11.78 28.12 46.12
CA ILE A 4 -10.36 28.18 46.54
C ILE A 4 -9.92 26.99 47.42
N THR A 5 -8.82 26.31 47.03
CA THR A 5 -7.58 26.46 47.79
C THR A 5 -6.38 25.90 47.03
N LYS A 6 -5.36 26.75 46.86
CA LYS A 6 -3.98 26.40 46.48
C LYS A 6 -3.29 25.72 47.64
N ALA A 7 -2.44 24.72 47.37
CA ALA A 7 -1.37 24.33 48.27
C ALA A 7 -0.07 24.18 47.49
N ILE A 8 0.81 25.12 47.76
CA ILE A 8 2.25 25.12 47.44
C ILE A 8 2.95 24.35 48.56
N LEU A 9 3.80 23.39 48.23
CA LEU A 9 4.84 22.96 49.19
C LEU A 9 6.16 22.75 48.44
N THR A 10 7.10 23.56 48.91
CA THR A 10 8.50 23.71 48.51
C THR A 10 9.40 22.76 49.31
N GLY A 11 10.52 22.33 48.77
CA GLY A 11 11.70 21.80 49.47
C GLY A 11 12.04 20.36 49.07
N ALA A 12 13.25 19.92 48.87
CA ALA A 12 14.58 20.45 49.12
C ALA A 12 15.59 19.70 48.25
N VAL A 13 16.67 20.39 47.92
CA VAL A 13 17.90 19.92 47.28
C VAL A 13 18.66 18.98 48.20
N ILE A 14 19.17 17.84 47.67
CA ILE A 14 20.36 17.18 48.23
C ILE A 14 21.26 16.78 47.07
N ALA A 15 22.40 17.44 47.01
CA ALA A 15 23.57 17.09 46.22
C ALA A 15 24.31 15.94 46.89
N GLY A 16 24.75 14.97 46.13
CA GLY A 16 25.63 13.89 46.56
C GLY A 16 26.52 13.44 45.40
N MET A 17 27.71 14.05 45.33
CA MET A 17 28.84 13.54 44.56
C MET A 17 29.38 12.27 45.20
N PHE A 18 29.58 11.23 44.43
CA PHE A 18 30.61 10.22 44.67
C PHE A 18 31.27 9.82 43.38
N MET A 19 32.56 10.15 43.28
CA MET A 19 33.52 9.58 42.35
C MET A 19 34.05 8.26 42.90
N ALA A 20 34.23 7.28 42.03
CA ALA A 20 35.38 6.37 41.88
C ALA A 20 34.95 5.20 41.05
N GLY A 21 35.46 4.95 39.86
CA GLY A 21 36.71 4.29 39.58
C GLY A 21 36.52 2.80 39.46
N GLY A 22 36.58 2.24 38.23
CA GLY A 22 36.59 0.79 38.00
C GLY A 22 36.77 0.44 36.52
N CYS A 23 37.99 0.15 36.16
CA CYS A 23 38.39 -0.33 34.82
C CYS A 23 37.84 -1.71 34.52
N GLY A 24 37.50 -1.93 33.27
CA GLY A 24 37.85 -3.17 32.54
C GLY A 24 36.81 -4.28 32.55
N ASN A 25 36.08 -4.38 31.45
CA ASN A 25 35.96 -5.64 30.77
C ASN A 25 35.51 -5.42 29.31
N SER A 26 36.41 -5.66 28.39
CA SER A 26 36.11 -5.68 26.95
C SER A 26 35.32 -6.96 26.65
N SER A 27 34.02 -6.89 26.70
CA SER A 27 33.16 -7.89 26.06
C SER A 27 32.79 -7.35 24.69
N SER A 28 33.41 -7.95 23.68
CA SER A 28 33.04 -7.80 22.26
C SER A 28 31.61 -8.27 22.06
N GLY A 29 30.67 -7.38 22.35
CA GLY A 29 29.28 -7.53 21.95
C GLY A 29 29.20 -7.28 20.45
N SER A 30 29.08 -8.34 19.68
CA SER A 30 28.68 -8.27 18.29
C SER A 30 27.32 -7.56 18.20
N SER A 31 27.36 -6.25 18.00
CA SER A 31 26.17 -5.48 17.67
C SER A 31 25.78 -5.82 16.24
N SER A 32 24.91 -6.81 16.06
CA SER A 32 24.16 -6.95 14.82
C SER A 32 23.57 -5.57 14.46
N PRO A 33 23.67 -5.12 13.20
CA PRO A 33 23.08 -3.85 12.80
C PRO A 33 21.59 -3.93 13.10
N LYS A 34 21.10 -3.10 14.03
CA LYS A 34 19.67 -2.85 14.20
C LYS A 34 19.24 -2.17 12.91
N THR A 35 18.74 -2.93 11.94
CA THR A 35 17.97 -2.41 10.82
C THR A 35 16.85 -1.59 11.43
N ASN A 36 16.89 -0.26 11.22
CA ASN A 36 15.79 0.62 11.60
C ASN A 36 14.58 0.20 10.76
N GLU A 37 13.78 -0.70 11.31
CA GLU A 37 12.55 -1.16 10.67
C GLU A 37 11.57 0.00 10.59
N SER A 38 10.97 0.21 9.41
CA SER A 38 10.03 1.32 9.21
C SER A 38 8.83 1.19 10.17
N ALA A 39 8.23 2.33 10.55
CA ALA A 39 7.04 2.36 11.40
C ALA A 39 5.89 1.51 10.83
N LEU A 40 5.74 1.48 9.51
CA LEU A 40 4.76 0.64 8.82
C LEU A 40 5.05 -0.85 9.06
N MET A 41 6.30 -1.27 8.92
CA MET A 41 6.67 -2.68 9.15
C MET A 41 6.44 -3.10 10.60
N GLN A 42 6.75 -2.22 11.55
CA GLN A 42 6.47 -2.45 12.97
C GLN A 42 4.96 -2.58 13.22
N LYS A 43 4.13 -1.73 12.61
CA LYS A 43 2.66 -1.81 12.67
C LYS A 43 2.16 -3.14 12.14
N ILE A 44 2.61 -3.57 10.94
CA ILE A 44 2.20 -4.84 10.31
C ILE A 44 2.55 -6.03 11.23
N LYS A 45 3.78 -6.07 11.74
CA LYS A 45 4.23 -7.17 12.61
C LYS A 45 3.48 -7.19 13.94
N SER A 46 3.28 -6.03 14.57
CA SER A 46 2.58 -5.96 15.86
C SER A 46 1.08 -6.28 15.73
N SER A 47 0.45 -5.90 14.62
CA SER A 47 -0.96 -6.25 14.35
C SER A 47 -1.15 -7.71 13.91
N GLY A 48 -0.07 -8.39 13.47
CA GLY A 48 -0.12 -9.74 12.93
C GLY A 48 -0.87 -9.86 11.60
N LYS A 49 -1.10 -8.74 10.90
CA LYS A 49 -1.82 -8.72 9.63
C LYS A 49 -1.24 -7.70 8.65
N LEU A 50 -1.34 -8.03 7.36
CA LEU A 50 -1.09 -7.14 6.23
C LEU A 50 -2.44 -6.82 5.58
N THR A 51 -2.84 -5.55 5.58
CA THR A 51 -4.06 -5.08 4.94
C THR A 51 -3.74 -4.57 3.55
N VAL A 52 -4.30 -5.22 2.53
CA VAL A 52 -4.03 -4.96 1.11
C VAL A 52 -5.26 -4.41 0.43
N GLY A 53 -5.15 -3.22 -0.18
CA GLY A 53 -6.19 -2.65 -1.04
C GLY A 53 -6.08 -3.18 -2.46
N THR A 54 -7.21 -3.56 -3.05
CA THR A 54 -7.33 -3.99 -4.45
C THR A 54 -8.64 -3.49 -5.07
N ALA A 55 -8.75 -3.53 -6.39
CA ALA A 55 -9.97 -3.16 -7.11
C ALA A 55 -10.39 -4.30 -8.04
N SER A 56 -11.13 -5.27 -7.49
CA SER A 56 -11.53 -6.47 -8.22
C SER A 56 -12.39 -6.14 -9.45
N GLY A 57 -12.04 -6.75 -10.59
CA GLY A 57 -12.69 -6.48 -11.88
C GLY A 57 -11.71 -6.37 -13.04
N PHE A 58 -10.43 -6.67 -12.82
CA PHE A 58 -9.39 -6.60 -13.84
C PHE A 58 -8.65 -7.94 -14.02
N PRO A 59 -9.31 -8.99 -14.54
CA PRO A 59 -8.67 -10.28 -14.78
C PRO A 59 -7.55 -10.13 -15.85
N PRO A 60 -6.43 -10.83 -15.71
CA PRO A 60 -6.14 -11.87 -14.71
C PRO A 60 -5.48 -11.35 -13.42
N TYR A 61 -5.39 -10.04 -13.22
CA TYR A 61 -4.70 -9.43 -12.08
C TYR A 61 -5.48 -9.60 -10.77
N GLU A 62 -6.69 -9.07 -10.71
CA GLU A 62 -7.61 -9.20 -9.58
C GLU A 62 -9.05 -9.29 -10.08
N PHE A 63 -9.76 -10.30 -9.65
CA PHE A 63 -11.14 -10.54 -10.08
C PHE A 63 -11.92 -11.31 -9.02
N LEU A 64 -13.25 -11.16 -9.06
CA LEU A 64 -14.15 -11.93 -8.24
C LEU A 64 -14.30 -13.34 -8.84
N ASP A 65 -13.86 -14.35 -8.11
CA ASP A 65 -14.04 -15.75 -8.48
C ASP A 65 -15.46 -16.18 -8.16
N THR A 66 -16.33 -16.18 -9.17
CA THR A 66 -17.73 -16.60 -9.05
C THR A 66 -17.90 -18.09 -8.93
N SER A 67 -16.84 -18.89 -9.16
CA SER A 67 -16.85 -20.34 -8.99
C SER A 67 -16.57 -20.79 -7.56
N ALA A 68 -16.07 -19.88 -6.71
CA ALA A 68 -15.85 -20.13 -5.29
C ALA A 68 -17.18 -20.39 -4.58
N SER A 69 -17.17 -21.26 -3.56
CA SER A 69 -18.37 -21.73 -2.85
C SER A 69 -19.23 -20.62 -2.23
N ASP A 70 -18.62 -19.47 -1.91
CA ASP A 70 -19.29 -18.28 -1.39
C ASP A 70 -19.49 -17.16 -2.44
N GLY A 71 -18.98 -17.37 -3.67
CA GLY A 71 -19.07 -16.42 -4.78
C GLY A 71 -18.43 -15.06 -4.51
N LYS A 72 -17.62 -14.94 -3.45
CA LYS A 72 -17.05 -13.68 -2.97
C LYS A 72 -15.53 -13.68 -2.89
N LYS A 73 -14.89 -14.77 -3.29
CA LYS A 73 -13.45 -14.87 -3.27
C LYS A 73 -12.84 -13.96 -4.35
N ILE A 74 -11.95 -13.10 -3.95
CA ILE A 74 -11.12 -12.35 -4.89
C ILE A 74 -9.87 -13.19 -5.17
N ASP A 75 -9.52 -13.38 -6.43
CA ASP A 75 -8.35 -14.15 -6.86
C ASP A 75 -7.65 -13.41 -8.01
N GLY A 76 -6.49 -13.91 -8.41
CA GLY A 76 -5.68 -13.35 -9.49
C GLY A 76 -4.21 -13.24 -9.14
N ILE A 77 -3.42 -12.74 -10.09
CA ILE A 77 -1.96 -12.58 -9.96
C ILE A 77 -1.63 -11.69 -8.76
N ASP A 78 -2.33 -10.57 -8.60
CA ASP A 78 -2.12 -9.57 -7.55
C ASP A 78 -2.45 -10.12 -6.17
N ILE A 79 -3.49 -10.94 -6.09
CA ILE A 79 -3.85 -11.62 -4.83
C ILE A 79 -2.80 -12.65 -4.45
N LYS A 80 -2.28 -13.41 -5.42
CA LYS A 80 -1.19 -14.38 -5.17
C LYS A 80 0.09 -13.69 -4.75
N LEU A 81 0.38 -12.52 -5.32
CA LEU A 81 1.51 -11.68 -4.90
C LEU A 81 1.32 -11.23 -3.44
N ALA A 82 0.15 -10.71 -3.10
CA ALA A 82 -0.18 -10.28 -1.74
C ALA A 82 -0.09 -11.44 -0.73
N GLU A 83 -0.59 -12.64 -1.08
CA GLU A 83 -0.46 -13.86 -0.28
C GLU A 83 1.03 -14.21 -0.03
N ALA A 84 1.87 -14.13 -1.07
CA ALA A 84 3.29 -14.42 -0.95
C ALA A 84 4.02 -13.41 -0.04
N VAL A 85 3.67 -12.12 -0.13
CA VAL A 85 4.23 -11.08 0.74
C VAL A 85 3.82 -11.32 2.19
N ALA A 86 2.52 -11.52 2.47
CA ALA A 86 2.03 -11.77 3.82
C ALA A 86 2.68 -13.03 4.44
N LYS A 87 2.80 -14.10 3.65
CA LYS A 87 3.50 -15.33 4.07
C LYS A 87 4.96 -15.06 4.42
N LYS A 88 5.68 -14.29 3.60
CA LYS A 88 7.09 -13.95 3.84
C LYS A 88 7.26 -13.09 5.10
N LEU A 89 6.28 -12.23 5.41
CA LEU A 89 6.26 -11.43 6.63
C LEU A 89 5.80 -12.21 7.87
N GLY A 90 5.25 -13.42 7.70
CA GLY A 90 4.72 -14.22 8.79
C GLY A 90 3.43 -13.67 9.41
N VAL A 91 2.61 -12.96 8.62
CA VAL A 91 1.37 -12.32 9.07
C VAL A 91 0.17 -12.81 8.27
N LYS A 92 -1.05 -12.55 8.76
CA LYS A 92 -2.29 -12.83 8.03
C LYS A 92 -2.51 -11.80 6.93
N LEU A 93 -3.03 -12.24 5.78
CA LEU A 93 -3.49 -11.36 4.72
C LEU A 93 -4.95 -10.94 4.96
N GLU A 94 -5.22 -9.64 4.81
CA GLU A 94 -6.55 -9.06 4.80
C GLU A 94 -6.73 -8.26 3.52
N ILE A 95 -7.64 -8.70 2.64
CA ILE A 95 -7.93 -8.00 1.37
C ILE A 95 -9.09 -7.03 1.60
N GLN A 96 -8.92 -5.79 1.15
CA GLN A 96 -9.96 -4.78 1.09
C GLN A 96 -10.24 -4.42 -0.37
N ASP A 97 -11.39 -4.87 -0.86
CA ASP A 97 -11.87 -4.52 -2.20
C ASP A 97 -12.50 -3.14 -2.20
N MET A 98 -12.13 -2.34 -3.18
CA MET A 98 -12.63 -0.98 -3.32
C MET A 98 -12.52 -0.48 -4.76
N THR A 99 -13.06 0.71 -5.05
CA THR A 99 -12.88 1.30 -6.39
C THR A 99 -11.42 1.65 -6.63
N PHE A 100 -10.94 1.53 -7.87
CA PHE A 100 -9.58 1.89 -8.25
C PHE A 100 -9.23 3.35 -7.85
N GLN A 101 -10.19 4.26 -8.00
CA GLN A 101 -10.04 5.66 -7.60
C GLN A 101 -9.75 5.84 -6.10
N SER A 102 -10.23 4.93 -5.26
CA SER A 102 -10.06 5.02 -3.80
C SER A 102 -8.75 4.41 -3.29
N LEU A 103 -8.03 3.65 -4.12
CA LEU A 103 -6.85 2.89 -3.67
C LEU A 103 -5.74 3.80 -3.11
N LEU A 104 -5.32 4.81 -3.87
CA LEU A 104 -4.22 5.68 -3.43
C LEU A 104 -4.59 6.51 -2.20
N SER A 105 -5.83 6.99 -2.11
CA SER A 105 -6.29 7.71 -0.92
C SER A 105 -6.39 6.80 0.31
N SER A 106 -6.77 5.54 0.13
CA SER A 106 -6.79 4.55 1.23
C SER A 106 -5.38 4.20 1.72
N LEU A 107 -4.38 4.20 0.82
CA LEU A 107 -2.98 4.00 1.18
C LEU A 107 -2.43 5.21 1.95
N THR A 108 -2.61 6.43 1.42
CA THR A 108 -2.10 7.66 2.06
C THR A 108 -2.74 7.95 3.42
N THR A 109 -3.97 7.53 3.64
CA THR A 109 -4.67 7.65 4.94
C THR A 109 -4.38 6.49 5.89
N GLY A 110 -3.58 5.49 5.49
CA GLY A 110 -3.24 4.32 6.31
C GLY A 110 -4.39 3.34 6.55
N LYS A 111 -5.46 3.44 5.75
CA LYS A 111 -6.60 2.49 5.77
C LYS A 111 -6.15 1.11 5.28
N VAL A 112 -5.24 1.08 4.31
CA VAL A 112 -4.54 -0.12 3.86
C VAL A 112 -3.04 0.08 4.03
N ASP A 113 -2.29 -1.01 4.19
CA ASP A 113 -0.84 -0.97 4.38
C ASP A 113 -0.11 -0.93 3.03
N ILE A 114 -0.62 -1.65 2.04
CA ILE A 114 -0.18 -1.62 0.64
C ILE A 114 -1.38 -1.67 -0.29
N ALA A 115 -1.18 -1.25 -1.54
CA ALA A 115 -2.14 -1.39 -2.62
C ALA A 115 -1.55 -2.25 -3.74
N VAL A 116 -2.25 -3.30 -4.14
CA VAL A 116 -1.86 -4.20 -5.23
C VAL A 116 -3.06 -4.36 -6.16
N SER A 117 -2.99 -3.75 -7.35
CA SER A 117 -4.10 -3.67 -8.30
C SER A 117 -3.62 -3.19 -9.67
N ALA A 118 -2.61 -3.85 -10.24
CA ALA A 118 -2.00 -3.49 -11.53
C ALA A 118 -1.71 -1.97 -11.67
N ILE A 119 -1.29 -1.31 -10.58
CA ILE A 119 -1.12 0.15 -10.52
C ILE A 119 0.21 0.55 -11.18
N ASN A 120 0.12 1.33 -12.24
CA ASN A 120 1.32 1.87 -12.90
C ASN A 120 1.98 2.99 -12.09
N PRO A 121 3.33 3.01 -11.97
CA PRO A 121 4.08 4.05 -11.26
C PRO A 121 4.25 5.31 -12.10
N THR A 122 3.19 6.11 -12.24
CA THR A 122 3.29 7.40 -12.92
C THR A 122 4.02 8.44 -12.05
N GLU A 123 4.65 9.44 -12.69
CA GLU A 123 5.34 10.52 -11.97
C GLU A 123 4.39 11.32 -11.06
N GLU A 124 3.12 11.40 -11.41
CA GLU A 124 2.11 12.03 -10.57
C GLU A 124 1.87 11.20 -9.29
N ARG A 125 1.68 9.88 -9.42
CA ARG A 125 1.45 8.99 -8.28
C ARG A 125 2.65 8.89 -7.35
N LYS A 126 3.87 8.87 -7.91
CA LYS A 126 5.13 8.87 -7.14
C LYS A 126 5.32 10.08 -6.25
N LYS A 127 4.60 11.19 -6.48
CA LYS A 127 4.61 12.35 -5.58
C LYS A 127 3.89 12.12 -4.26
N THR A 128 3.05 11.09 -4.19
CA THR A 128 2.17 10.83 -3.04
C THR A 128 2.38 9.47 -2.40
N VAL A 129 2.89 8.50 -3.14
CA VAL A 129 3.12 7.12 -2.67
C VAL A 129 4.40 6.56 -3.27
N ASP A 130 5.02 5.62 -2.55
CA ASP A 130 6.16 4.85 -3.04
C ASP A 130 5.68 3.62 -3.81
N PHE A 131 6.52 3.14 -4.73
CA PHE A 131 6.28 1.96 -5.53
C PHE A 131 7.39 0.93 -5.34
N SER A 132 7.03 -0.33 -5.46
CA SER A 132 8.00 -1.43 -5.62
C SER A 132 8.62 -1.41 -7.03
N ASP A 133 9.59 -2.28 -7.26
CA ASP A 133 9.96 -2.67 -8.62
C ASP A 133 8.76 -3.23 -9.37
N SER A 134 8.79 -3.11 -10.71
CA SER A 134 7.73 -3.68 -11.55
C SER A 134 7.74 -5.20 -11.46
N TYR A 135 6.60 -5.79 -11.14
CA TYR A 135 6.44 -7.24 -11.06
C TYR A 135 5.84 -7.85 -12.34
N LEU A 136 5.29 -7.02 -13.21
CA LEU A 136 4.74 -7.45 -14.50
C LEU A 136 4.74 -6.28 -15.49
N GLU A 137 5.01 -6.59 -16.75
CA GLU A 137 4.91 -5.65 -17.86
C GLU A 137 3.71 -6.02 -18.75
N GLY A 138 2.95 -5.03 -19.14
CA GLY A 138 1.79 -5.19 -20.03
C GLY A 138 1.74 -4.12 -21.10
N LYS A 139 1.01 -4.41 -22.18
CA LYS A 139 0.74 -3.44 -23.24
C LYS A 139 -0.68 -2.92 -23.12
N GLN A 140 -0.85 -1.63 -23.39
CA GLN A 140 -2.19 -1.04 -23.54
C GLN A 140 -2.76 -1.41 -24.89
N THR A 141 -4.03 -1.81 -24.91
CA THR A 141 -4.75 -2.18 -26.12
C THR A 141 -6.16 -1.61 -26.08
N LEU A 142 -6.74 -1.45 -27.26
CA LEU A 142 -8.14 -1.07 -27.42
C LEU A 142 -8.96 -2.30 -27.82
N LEU A 143 -10.04 -2.54 -27.09
CA LEU A 143 -11.01 -3.56 -27.44
C LEU A 143 -12.10 -2.94 -28.33
N VAL A 144 -12.27 -3.52 -29.51
CA VAL A 144 -13.32 -3.11 -30.46
C VAL A 144 -14.21 -4.30 -30.80
N ARG A 145 -15.38 -4.03 -31.37
CA ARG A 145 -16.24 -5.12 -31.87
C ARG A 145 -15.54 -5.88 -32.99
N LYS A 146 -15.88 -7.14 -33.17
CA LYS A 146 -15.30 -8.02 -34.19
C LYS A 146 -15.51 -7.45 -35.62
N GLU A 147 -16.68 -6.89 -35.88
CA GLU A 147 -17.00 -6.25 -37.17
C GLU A 147 -16.23 -4.96 -37.43
N ASP A 148 -15.66 -4.36 -36.38
CA ASP A 148 -14.83 -3.16 -36.45
C ASP A 148 -13.32 -3.47 -36.45
N ALA A 149 -12.95 -4.75 -36.32
CA ALA A 149 -11.57 -5.18 -36.38
C ALA A 149 -10.95 -4.80 -37.75
N GLY A 150 -9.86 -4.04 -37.71
CA GLY A 150 -9.19 -3.53 -38.92
C GLY A 150 -9.69 -2.19 -39.42
N LYS A 151 -10.76 -1.62 -38.88
CA LYS A 151 -11.18 -0.23 -39.20
C LYS A 151 -10.25 0.79 -38.55
N TYR A 152 -9.74 0.48 -37.39
CA TYR A 152 -8.88 1.37 -36.59
C TYR A 152 -7.42 0.92 -36.72
N LYS A 153 -6.56 1.77 -37.26
CA LYS A 153 -5.14 1.48 -37.52
C LYS A 153 -4.20 2.43 -36.81
N ALA A 154 -4.70 3.61 -36.44
CA ALA A 154 -3.97 4.64 -35.72
C ALA A 154 -4.81 5.18 -34.56
N LEU A 155 -4.18 5.84 -33.60
CA LEU A 155 -4.89 6.49 -32.47
C LEU A 155 -5.85 7.58 -32.98
N SER A 156 -5.48 8.32 -34.00
CA SER A 156 -6.33 9.33 -34.65
C SER A 156 -7.67 8.81 -35.20
N ASP A 157 -7.78 7.50 -35.44
CA ASP A 157 -9.04 6.90 -35.88
C ASP A 157 -10.10 6.90 -34.78
N PHE A 158 -9.68 7.19 -33.55
CA PHE A 158 -10.55 7.26 -32.36
C PHE A 158 -10.96 8.69 -32.01
N ASP A 159 -10.48 9.70 -32.75
CA ASP A 159 -10.88 11.10 -32.54
C ASP A 159 -12.40 11.22 -32.62
N GLU A 160 -12.96 11.93 -31.65
CA GLU A 160 -14.42 12.13 -31.49
C GLU A 160 -15.23 10.83 -31.23
N LYS A 161 -14.56 9.69 -30.99
CA LYS A 161 -15.24 8.45 -30.62
C LYS A 161 -15.47 8.38 -29.10
N ARG A 162 -16.51 7.66 -28.72
CA ARG A 162 -16.76 7.36 -27.30
C ARG A 162 -15.94 6.14 -26.88
N ILE A 163 -15.06 6.34 -25.94
CA ILE A 163 -14.19 5.30 -25.40
C ILE A 163 -14.61 5.05 -23.94
N GLY A 164 -14.88 3.77 -23.62
CA GLY A 164 -15.15 3.36 -22.23
C GLY A 164 -13.84 3.09 -21.50
N VAL A 165 -13.62 3.77 -20.37
CA VAL A 165 -12.43 3.61 -19.52
C VAL A 165 -12.80 3.60 -18.06
N GLN A 166 -11.96 3.00 -17.22
CA GLN A 166 -12.08 3.10 -15.77
C GLN A 166 -11.51 4.44 -15.30
N LYS A 167 -12.20 5.09 -14.37
CA LYS A 167 -11.76 6.37 -13.79
C LYS A 167 -10.44 6.26 -13.03
N SER A 168 -9.66 7.33 -13.08
CA SER A 168 -8.34 7.48 -12.42
C SER A 168 -7.26 6.55 -12.94
N THR A 169 -7.45 5.97 -14.14
CA THR A 169 -6.47 5.13 -14.81
C THR A 169 -5.63 5.91 -15.82
N ILE A 170 -4.51 5.33 -16.24
CA ILE A 170 -3.72 5.88 -17.36
C ILE A 170 -4.48 5.80 -18.69
N GLN A 171 -5.39 4.84 -18.82
CA GLN A 171 -6.26 4.70 -20.00
C GLN A 171 -7.23 5.88 -20.11
N GLU A 172 -7.80 6.36 -18.99
CA GLU A 172 -8.63 7.57 -18.98
C GLU A 172 -7.84 8.79 -19.45
N LYS A 173 -6.60 8.93 -18.95
CA LYS A 173 -5.73 10.03 -19.38
C LYS A 173 -5.47 9.98 -20.87
N LEU A 174 -5.04 8.82 -21.40
CA LEU A 174 -4.76 8.62 -22.82
C LEU A 174 -6.00 8.81 -23.73
N ALA A 175 -7.20 8.52 -23.22
CA ALA A 175 -8.44 8.70 -23.99
C ALA A 175 -8.90 10.18 -24.02
N ASN A 176 -8.32 11.05 -23.20
CA ASN A 176 -8.62 12.50 -23.17
C ASN A 176 -7.55 13.36 -23.86
N GLU A 177 -6.43 12.78 -24.26
CA GLU A 177 -5.36 13.41 -25.05
C GLU A 177 -5.69 13.38 -26.54
#